data_d28e2ba3a27772dee86af7554cd24552
#
_entry.id   d28e2ba3a27772dee86af7554cd24552
#
_cell.length_a   1.000
_cell.length_b   1.000
_cell.length_c   1.000
_cell.angle_alpha   90.00
_cell.angle_beta   90.00
_cell.angle_gamma   90.00
#
_symmetry.space_group_name_H-M   'P 1'
#
loop_
_entity.id
_entity.type
_entity.pdbx_description
1 polymer ?
#
loop_
_entity_poly.entity_id
_entity_poly.type
_entity_poly.pdbx_seq_one_letter_code
_entity_poly.pdbx_strand_id
1 'polypeptide(L)'
;ANDARNVPAIYPNGFLPLINTDTNDYSATAGVRGENGGWRWDASLGWGRNETDFRITNSLNRSFGAASQTEFDSGGLQYSQTLANLDVSRDINLGFAEKTTISAGAEYRRETFQIRPGEPNSYANGPAGGAPGAQVFPGFQPVIGGQRVDQERDRNNKSAYVEIDTDLTSRLNLQGALRYEDYSDFGSDLNWKLAGRFEPIEGVALRASASTGFRAPSLQQQFYAAQATNNVNGILLD
;
A
#
# COMPACT_ATOMS: atom_id res chain seq x y z
N ALA A 1 22.28 -13.88 27.97
CA ALA A 1 22.60 -15.34 28.05
C ALA A 1 21.45 -16.12 28.70
N ASN A 2 20.67 -15.54 29.63
CA ASN A 2 19.62 -16.20 30.37
C ASN A 2 18.20 -16.04 29.79
N ASP A 3 18.04 -15.54 28.60
CA ASP A 3 16.74 -15.43 27.94
C ASP A 3 16.26 -16.86 27.57
N ALA A 4 14.98 -17.17 27.83
CA ALA A 4 14.37 -18.46 27.52
C ALA A 4 14.38 -18.81 26.03
N ARG A 5 14.50 -17.82 25.16
CA ARG A 5 14.64 -18.00 23.71
C ARG A 5 16.03 -18.44 23.28
N ASN A 6 17.05 -18.29 24.13
CA ASN A 6 18.41 -18.67 23.80
C ASN A 6 18.63 -20.18 23.88
N VAL A 7 19.53 -20.71 23.07
CA VAL A 7 20.09 -22.05 23.10
C VAL A 7 21.59 -21.93 23.33
N PRO A 8 22.08 -22.11 24.58
CA PRO A 8 23.50 -21.92 24.92
C PRO A 8 24.47 -22.80 24.12
N ALA A 9 24.00 -23.96 23.63
CA ALA A 9 24.80 -24.84 22.77
C ALA A 9 25.15 -24.20 21.41
N ILE A 10 24.32 -23.24 20.93
CA ILE A 10 24.56 -22.48 19.68
C ILE A 10 25.18 -21.14 20.03
N TYR A 11 24.61 -20.40 20.97
CA TYR A 11 25.02 -19.07 21.39
C TYR A 11 25.30 -19.00 22.90
N PRO A 12 26.49 -19.38 23.36
CA PRO A 12 26.81 -19.44 24.80
C PRO A 12 26.60 -18.08 25.51
N ASN A 13 26.84 -16.98 24.81
CA ASN A 13 26.77 -15.62 25.35
C ASN A 13 25.51 -14.86 24.95
N GLY A 14 24.54 -15.54 24.31
CA GLY A 14 23.38 -14.93 23.68
C GLY A 14 23.69 -14.43 22.25
N PHE A 15 22.69 -13.89 21.58
CA PHE A 15 22.79 -13.45 20.18
C PHE A 15 21.91 -12.24 19.93
N LEU A 16 22.21 -11.52 18.86
CA LEU A 16 21.39 -10.46 18.28
C LEU A 16 21.08 -10.84 16.84
N PRO A 17 19.81 -11.12 16.50
CA PRO A 17 19.42 -11.39 15.12
C PRO A 17 19.75 -10.21 14.20
N LEU A 18 20.23 -10.51 13.01
CA LEU A 18 20.44 -9.54 11.95
C LEU A 18 19.33 -9.69 10.92
N ILE A 19 18.59 -8.61 10.70
CA ILE A 19 17.50 -8.54 9.73
C ILE A 19 18.05 -7.97 8.45
N ASN A 20 18.16 -8.83 7.42
CA ASN A 20 18.53 -8.40 6.08
C ASN A 20 17.28 -8.37 5.22
N THR A 21 17.06 -7.24 4.55
CA THR A 21 15.92 -7.06 3.64
C THR A 21 16.43 -6.84 2.22
N ASP A 22 15.80 -7.52 1.27
CA ASP A 22 15.96 -7.26 -0.16
C ASP A 22 14.63 -6.73 -0.69
N THR A 23 14.65 -5.51 -1.22
CA THR A 23 13.45 -4.85 -1.73
C THR A 23 13.62 -4.52 -3.20
N ASN A 24 12.70 -5.02 -4.01
CA ASN A 24 12.66 -4.82 -5.45
C ASN A 24 11.37 -4.12 -5.86
N ASP A 25 11.52 -3.08 -6.69
CA ASP A 25 10.41 -2.33 -7.29
C ASP A 25 10.45 -2.45 -8.80
N TYR A 26 9.31 -2.80 -9.38
CA TYR A 26 9.11 -2.87 -10.83
C TYR A 26 7.94 -2.00 -11.22
N SER A 27 8.06 -1.25 -12.31
CA SER A 27 6.94 -0.50 -12.87
C SER A 27 7.04 -0.37 -14.37
N ALA A 28 5.88 -0.31 -15.01
CA ALA A 28 5.74 -0.02 -16.43
C ALA A 28 4.48 0.82 -16.67
N THR A 29 4.57 1.81 -17.54
CA THR A 29 3.43 2.62 -17.96
C THR A 29 3.49 2.82 -19.46
N ALA A 30 2.34 2.65 -20.11
CA ALA A 30 2.16 2.96 -21.52
C ALA A 30 0.87 3.75 -21.71
N GLY A 31 0.87 4.69 -22.65
CA GLY A 31 -0.30 5.53 -22.88
C GLY A 31 -0.28 6.17 -24.25
N VAL A 32 -1.42 6.69 -24.63
CA VAL A 32 -1.64 7.45 -25.85
C VAL A 32 -2.43 8.70 -25.51
N ARG A 33 -2.09 9.81 -26.16
CA ARG A 33 -2.81 11.09 -26.00
C ARG A 33 -3.03 11.74 -27.33
N GLY A 34 -4.06 12.54 -27.42
CA GLY A 34 -4.36 13.25 -28.66
C GLY A 34 -5.32 14.40 -28.48
N GLU A 35 -5.57 15.08 -29.59
CA GLU A 35 -6.55 16.14 -29.67
C GLU A 35 -7.37 15.97 -30.95
N ASN A 36 -8.70 16.11 -30.81
CA ASN A 36 -9.60 16.09 -31.95
C ASN A 36 -10.85 16.93 -31.65
N GLY A 37 -11.22 17.82 -32.52
CA GLY A 37 -12.41 18.67 -32.40
C GLY A 37 -12.41 19.56 -31.15
N GLY A 38 -11.23 19.99 -30.67
CA GLY A 38 -11.06 20.75 -29.43
C GLY A 38 -11.13 19.94 -28.14
N TRP A 39 -11.32 18.61 -28.23
CA TRP A 39 -11.17 17.71 -27.11
C TRP A 39 -9.72 17.22 -27.02
N ARG A 40 -9.10 17.37 -25.86
CA ARG A 40 -7.85 16.72 -25.48
C ARG A 40 -8.18 15.45 -24.71
N TRP A 41 -7.48 14.37 -25.00
CA TRP A 41 -7.66 13.10 -24.33
C TRP A 41 -6.33 12.42 -24.04
N ASP A 42 -6.30 11.66 -22.94
CA ASP A 42 -5.19 10.82 -22.52
C ASP A 42 -5.75 9.47 -22.04
N ALA A 43 -5.16 8.38 -22.51
CA ALA A 43 -5.49 7.05 -22.06
C ALA A 43 -4.21 6.30 -21.70
N SER A 44 -4.15 5.71 -20.53
CA SER A 44 -2.93 5.04 -20.05
C SER A 44 -3.23 3.77 -19.28
N LEU A 45 -2.24 2.86 -19.35
CA LEU A 45 -2.18 1.64 -18.54
C LEU A 45 -0.88 1.66 -17.75
N GLY A 46 -0.98 1.40 -16.47
CA GLY A 46 0.14 1.28 -15.54
C GLY A 46 0.13 -0.05 -14.83
N TRP A 47 1.31 -0.55 -14.54
CA TRP A 47 1.51 -1.71 -13.69
C TRP A 47 2.71 -1.44 -12.77
N GLY A 48 2.59 -1.85 -11.51
CA GLY A 48 3.66 -1.78 -10.54
C GLY A 48 3.66 -2.98 -9.60
N ARG A 49 4.84 -3.37 -9.13
CA ARG A 49 5.03 -4.43 -8.14
C ARG A 49 6.18 -4.08 -7.22
N ASN A 50 5.95 -4.17 -5.94
CA ASN A 50 6.94 -4.09 -4.87
C ASN A 50 7.02 -5.44 -4.17
N GLU A 51 8.23 -5.92 -3.93
CA GLU A 51 8.53 -7.13 -3.18
C GLU A 51 9.57 -6.83 -2.14
N THR A 52 9.38 -7.33 -0.93
CA THR A 52 10.37 -7.25 0.15
C THR A 52 10.53 -8.63 0.77
N ASP A 53 11.74 -9.17 0.72
CA ASP A 53 12.15 -10.43 1.29
C ASP A 53 12.96 -10.22 2.56
N PHE A 54 12.78 -11.12 3.52
CA PHE A 54 13.47 -11.10 4.82
C PHE A 54 14.39 -12.32 4.95
N ARG A 55 15.68 -12.06 5.02
CA ARG A 55 16.68 -13.05 5.39
C ARG A 55 17.21 -12.72 6.76
N ILE A 56 17.03 -13.63 7.70
CA ILE A 56 17.46 -13.46 9.10
C ILE A 56 18.69 -14.30 9.33
N THR A 57 19.74 -13.66 9.80
CA THR A 57 21.00 -14.32 10.15
C THR A 57 21.33 -14.10 11.61
N ASN A 58 22.26 -14.88 12.16
CA ASN A 58 22.62 -14.85 13.58
C ASN A 58 21.40 -15.00 14.50
N SER A 59 20.52 -15.95 14.17
CA SER A 59 19.26 -16.22 14.87
C SER A 59 19.11 -17.72 15.15
N LEU A 60 18.01 -18.13 15.74
CA LEU A 60 17.63 -19.53 15.89
C LEU A 60 16.11 -19.66 16.07
N ASN A 61 15.57 -20.83 15.75
CA ASN A 61 14.25 -21.24 16.18
C ASN A 61 14.41 -22.12 17.44
N ARG A 62 14.01 -21.57 18.59
CA ARG A 62 14.20 -22.20 19.92
C ARG A 62 13.62 -23.61 20.00
N SER A 63 12.51 -23.87 19.29
CA SER A 63 11.82 -25.17 19.33
C SER A 63 12.61 -26.32 18.70
N PHE A 64 13.64 -26.02 17.91
CA PHE A 64 14.57 -27.06 17.40
C PHE A 64 15.78 -27.29 18.31
N GLY A 65 15.93 -26.53 19.40
CA GLY A 65 17.04 -26.70 20.35
C GLY A 65 18.40 -26.55 19.65
N ALA A 66 19.34 -27.39 19.99
CA ALA A 66 20.71 -27.38 19.42
C ALA A 66 20.77 -27.77 17.94
N ALA A 67 19.69 -28.31 17.36
CA ALA A 67 19.59 -28.61 15.93
C ALA A 67 19.04 -27.45 15.09
N SER A 68 18.77 -26.30 15.71
CA SER A 68 18.32 -25.13 14.95
C SER A 68 19.40 -24.64 14.01
N GLN A 69 19.01 -24.30 12.78
CA GLN A 69 19.84 -23.47 11.90
C GLN A 69 19.97 -22.06 12.45
N THR A 70 20.92 -21.29 11.92
CA THR A 70 21.23 -19.91 12.36
C THR A 70 20.92 -18.85 11.31
N GLU A 71 20.56 -19.26 10.11
CA GLU A 71 20.13 -18.41 9.00
C GLU A 71 18.79 -18.92 8.47
N PHE A 72 17.89 -18.00 8.07
CA PHE A 72 16.54 -18.32 7.66
C PHE A 72 16.10 -17.45 6.50
N ASP A 73 15.44 -18.06 5.52
CA ASP A 73 14.50 -17.38 4.67
C ASP A 73 13.19 -17.20 5.46
N SER A 74 12.92 -15.98 5.87
CA SER A 74 11.76 -15.67 6.72
C SER A 74 10.56 -15.16 5.93
N GLY A 75 10.56 -15.37 4.60
CA GLY A 75 9.49 -14.99 3.72
C GLY A 75 9.50 -13.49 3.39
N GLY A 76 8.36 -12.98 2.93
CA GLY A 76 8.31 -11.62 2.44
C GLY A 76 6.90 -11.07 2.27
N LEU A 77 6.85 -9.85 1.79
CA LEU A 77 5.65 -9.13 1.43
C LEU A 77 5.67 -8.82 -0.06
N GLN A 78 4.53 -8.92 -0.69
CA GLN A 78 4.36 -8.54 -2.08
C GLN A 78 3.13 -7.68 -2.22
N TYR A 79 3.28 -6.56 -2.94
CA TYR A 79 2.17 -5.71 -3.34
C TYR A 79 2.26 -5.47 -4.85
N SER A 80 1.14 -5.54 -5.55
CA SER A 80 1.08 -5.14 -6.94
C SER A 80 -0.16 -4.31 -7.24
N GLN A 81 -0.06 -3.50 -8.28
CA GLN A 81 -1.13 -2.62 -8.73
C GLN A 81 -1.19 -2.61 -10.26
N THR A 82 -2.40 -2.68 -10.78
CA THR A 82 -2.69 -2.39 -12.19
C THR A 82 -3.66 -1.22 -12.25
N LEU A 83 -3.39 -0.27 -13.15
CA LEU A 83 -4.11 0.97 -13.29
C LEU A 83 -4.48 1.19 -14.76
N ALA A 84 -5.73 1.58 -15.03
CA ALA A 84 -6.16 2.06 -16.32
C ALA A 84 -6.83 3.42 -16.13
N ASN A 85 -6.40 4.43 -16.88
CA ASN A 85 -6.92 5.79 -16.82
C ASN A 85 -7.39 6.25 -18.19
N LEU A 86 -8.46 7.03 -18.18
CA LEU A 86 -8.93 7.81 -19.32
C LEU A 86 -9.32 9.19 -18.84
N ASP A 87 -8.70 10.21 -19.40
CA ASP A 87 -8.95 11.62 -19.11
C ASP A 87 -9.33 12.35 -20.39
N VAL A 88 -10.31 13.23 -20.30
CA VAL A 88 -10.73 14.10 -21.40
C VAL A 88 -10.93 15.50 -20.89
N SER A 89 -10.57 16.51 -21.71
CA SER A 89 -10.80 17.91 -21.38
C SER A 89 -11.10 18.74 -22.63
N ARG A 90 -11.82 19.82 -22.41
CA ARG A 90 -12.15 20.78 -23.48
C ARG A 90 -12.30 22.18 -22.92
N ASP A 91 -11.79 23.16 -23.66
CA ASP A 91 -12.08 24.57 -23.42
C ASP A 91 -13.42 24.90 -24.05
N ILE A 92 -14.31 25.51 -23.27
CA ILE A 92 -15.65 25.94 -23.69
C ILE A 92 -15.82 27.45 -23.48
N ASN A 93 -16.66 28.08 -24.29
CA ASN A 93 -17.02 29.46 -24.12
C ASN A 93 -18.42 29.56 -23.50
N LEU A 94 -18.49 30.08 -22.28
CA LEU A 94 -19.78 30.28 -21.56
C LEU A 94 -20.37 31.68 -21.84
N GLY A 95 -19.67 32.54 -22.59
CA GLY A 95 -20.14 33.89 -22.93
C GLY A 95 -20.04 34.93 -21.80
N PHE A 96 -19.95 34.49 -20.54
CA PHE A 96 -19.80 35.33 -19.35
C PHE A 96 -18.46 35.17 -18.63
N ALA A 97 -17.62 34.25 -19.08
CA ALA A 97 -16.30 33.94 -18.51
C ALA A 97 -15.22 34.12 -19.59
N GLU A 98 -14.02 34.51 -19.21
CA GLU A 98 -12.89 34.66 -20.12
C GLU A 98 -12.42 33.31 -20.67
N LYS A 99 -12.33 32.30 -19.78
CA LYS A 99 -11.95 30.96 -20.16
C LYS A 99 -12.61 29.93 -19.21
N THR A 100 -13.11 28.85 -19.76
CA THR A 100 -13.61 27.73 -18.99
C THR A 100 -13.09 26.43 -19.58
N THR A 101 -12.53 25.58 -18.72
CA THR A 101 -12.12 24.22 -19.07
C THR A 101 -13.03 23.25 -18.33
N ILE A 102 -13.62 22.31 -19.04
CA ILE A 102 -14.27 21.14 -18.45
C ILE A 102 -13.36 19.94 -18.62
N SER A 103 -13.26 19.13 -17.56
CA SER A 103 -12.49 17.88 -17.54
C SER A 103 -13.33 16.77 -16.96
N ALA A 104 -13.16 15.57 -17.48
CA ALA A 104 -13.76 14.36 -16.93
C ALA A 104 -12.79 13.20 -17.11
N GLY A 105 -12.84 12.23 -16.22
CA GLY A 105 -12.01 11.05 -16.33
C GLY A 105 -12.59 9.87 -15.60
N ALA A 106 -12.04 8.70 -15.94
CA ALA A 106 -12.36 7.43 -15.29
C ALA A 106 -11.08 6.67 -15.00
N GLU A 107 -11.04 5.99 -13.88
CA GLU A 107 -9.94 5.14 -13.45
C GLU A 107 -10.47 3.77 -13.03
N TYR A 108 -9.77 2.72 -13.44
CA TYR A 108 -9.89 1.40 -12.88
C TYR A 108 -8.55 1.02 -12.24
N ARG A 109 -8.59 0.62 -10.98
CA ARG A 109 -7.42 0.16 -10.22
C ARG A 109 -7.68 -1.20 -9.63
N ARG A 110 -6.75 -2.12 -9.81
CA ARG A 110 -6.70 -3.37 -9.08
C ARG A 110 -5.41 -3.40 -8.26
N GLU A 111 -5.57 -3.69 -6.99
CA GLU A 111 -4.47 -3.85 -6.03
C GLU A 111 -4.45 -5.28 -5.52
N THR A 112 -3.27 -5.85 -5.31
CA THR A 112 -3.11 -7.15 -4.66
C THR A 112 -2.05 -7.05 -3.58
N PHE A 113 -2.26 -7.81 -2.51
CA PHE A 113 -1.31 -7.94 -1.41
C PHE A 113 -1.19 -9.40 -1.01
N GLN A 114 0.04 -9.84 -0.75
CA GLN A 114 0.32 -11.20 -0.31
C GLN A 114 1.44 -11.20 0.72
N ILE A 115 1.27 -12.01 1.77
CA ILE A 115 2.34 -12.42 2.66
C ILE A 115 2.89 -13.74 2.13
N ARG A 116 4.18 -13.78 1.85
CA ARG A 116 4.89 -15.02 1.50
C ARG A 116 5.46 -15.60 2.77
N PRO A 117 5.05 -16.82 3.17
CA PRO A 117 5.62 -17.50 4.34
C PRO A 117 7.12 -17.72 4.18
N GLY A 118 7.82 -17.72 5.30
CA GLY A 118 9.20 -18.18 5.36
C GLY A 118 9.34 -19.69 5.13
N GLU A 119 10.57 -20.17 5.13
CA GLU A 119 10.82 -21.61 5.15
C GLU A 119 10.27 -22.25 6.43
N PRO A 120 9.85 -23.53 6.40
CA PRO A 120 9.23 -24.18 7.56
C PRO A 120 10.04 -24.04 8.85
N ASN A 121 11.36 -24.14 8.79
CA ASN A 121 12.21 -24.02 9.97
C ASN A 121 12.17 -22.63 10.63
N SER A 122 11.72 -21.58 9.92
CA SER A 122 11.57 -20.23 10.49
C SER A 122 10.37 -20.11 11.44
N TYR A 123 9.32 -20.94 11.24
CA TYR A 123 8.07 -20.84 11.99
C TYR A 123 7.53 -22.15 12.57
N ALA A 124 7.99 -23.33 12.12
CA ALA A 124 7.48 -24.61 12.60
C ALA A 124 7.91 -24.90 14.03
N ASN A 125 7.08 -25.67 14.74
CA ASN A 125 7.42 -26.23 16.05
C ASN A 125 8.35 -27.45 15.88
N GLY A 126 9.52 -27.37 16.48
CA GLY A 126 10.50 -28.44 16.50
C GLY A 126 10.34 -29.39 17.68
N PRO A 127 11.18 -30.42 17.77
CA PRO A 127 11.06 -31.49 18.74
C PRO A 127 11.53 -31.15 20.17
N ALA A 128 12.10 -29.98 20.43
CA ALA A 128 12.67 -29.62 21.73
C ALA A 128 11.61 -29.41 22.83
N GLY A 129 10.33 -29.55 22.51
CA GLY A 129 9.20 -29.51 23.45
C GLY A 129 9.05 -28.19 24.22
N GLY A 130 7.82 -27.85 24.60
CA GLY A 130 7.52 -26.73 25.49
C GLY A 130 7.90 -25.32 24.98
N ALA A 131 8.44 -25.18 23.77
CA ALA A 131 8.76 -23.92 23.15
C ALA A 131 7.90 -23.73 21.91
N PRO A 132 7.17 -22.62 21.80
CA PRO A 132 6.44 -22.28 20.58
C PRO A 132 7.39 -22.09 19.39
N GLY A 133 6.87 -22.31 18.17
CA GLY A 133 7.58 -21.99 16.92
C GLY A 133 7.69 -20.49 16.67
N ALA A 134 7.82 -20.10 15.42
CA ALA A 134 7.77 -18.71 14.96
C ALA A 134 8.65 -17.72 15.75
N GLN A 135 9.83 -18.14 16.18
CA GLN A 135 10.78 -17.30 16.92
C GLN A 135 11.65 -16.45 16.01
N VAL A 136 11.63 -16.72 14.72
CA VAL A 136 12.42 -15.98 13.73
C VAL A 136 11.58 -14.85 13.15
N PHE A 137 12.08 -13.62 13.27
CA PHE A 137 11.43 -12.45 12.69
C PHE A 137 11.25 -12.60 11.17
N PRO A 138 10.18 -12.10 10.54
CA PRO A 138 9.02 -11.44 11.14
C PRO A 138 7.94 -12.41 11.62
N GLY A 139 8.11 -13.70 11.46
CA GLY A 139 7.14 -14.71 11.86
C GLY A 139 6.05 -14.93 10.81
N PHE A 140 6.39 -14.82 9.53
CA PHE A 140 5.48 -15.10 8.43
C PHE A 140 5.32 -16.61 8.26
N GLN A 141 4.10 -17.08 8.46
CA GLN A 141 3.72 -18.48 8.32
C GLN A 141 2.38 -18.60 7.58
N PRO A 142 2.05 -19.78 6.99
CA PRO A 142 0.83 -19.91 6.19
C PRO A 142 -0.46 -19.71 6.97
N VAL A 143 -0.45 -20.06 8.27
CA VAL A 143 -1.63 -20.05 9.12
C VAL A 143 -1.31 -19.34 10.43
N ILE A 144 -2.07 -18.34 10.80
CA ILE A 144 -2.00 -17.60 12.07
C ILE A 144 -3.40 -17.61 12.69
N GLY A 145 -3.50 -18.00 13.98
CA GLY A 145 -4.78 -18.06 14.68
C GLY A 145 -5.81 -19.00 14.02
N GLY A 146 -5.35 -20.03 13.32
CA GLY A 146 -6.21 -20.99 12.60
C GLY A 146 -6.69 -20.49 11.22
N GLN A 147 -6.26 -19.31 10.80
CA GLN A 147 -6.65 -18.73 9.49
C GLN A 147 -5.46 -18.66 8.54
N ARG A 148 -5.69 -18.96 7.27
CA ARG A 148 -4.70 -18.80 6.22
C ARG A 148 -4.45 -17.33 5.95
N VAL A 149 -3.17 -16.92 6.02
CA VAL A 149 -2.73 -15.54 5.81
C VAL A 149 -1.85 -15.37 4.57
N ASP A 150 -1.41 -16.48 3.98
CA ASP A 150 -0.55 -16.54 2.79
C ASP A 150 -1.32 -16.38 1.46
N GLN A 151 -2.63 -16.18 1.52
CA GLN A 151 -3.47 -16.00 0.35
C GLN A 151 -3.31 -14.59 -0.22
N GLU A 152 -3.30 -14.49 -1.54
CA GLU A 152 -3.43 -13.21 -2.22
C GLU A 152 -4.76 -12.55 -1.87
N ARG A 153 -4.69 -11.29 -1.46
CA ARG A 153 -5.85 -10.42 -1.19
C ARG A 153 -5.90 -9.36 -2.27
N ASP A 154 -7.06 -9.17 -2.86
CA ASP A 154 -7.24 -8.19 -3.91
C ASP A 154 -8.37 -7.22 -3.61
N ARG A 155 -8.26 -6.05 -4.23
CA ARG A 155 -9.27 -5.02 -4.23
C ARG A 155 -9.33 -4.36 -5.59
N ASN A 156 -10.54 -4.08 -6.05
CA ASN A 156 -10.79 -3.24 -7.21
C ASN A 156 -11.36 -1.90 -6.76
N ASN A 157 -10.94 -0.84 -7.43
CA ASN A 157 -11.56 0.47 -7.34
C ASN A 157 -11.94 0.93 -8.75
N LYS A 158 -13.15 1.42 -8.89
CA LYS A 158 -13.64 2.10 -10.10
C LYS A 158 -13.97 3.52 -9.70
N SER A 159 -13.42 4.48 -10.39
CA SER A 159 -13.71 5.87 -10.11
C SER A 159 -13.98 6.67 -11.37
N ALA A 160 -14.77 7.74 -11.21
CA ALA A 160 -14.99 8.72 -12.24
C ALA A 160 -15.02 10.12 -11.62
N TYR A 161 -14.58 11.11 -12.37
CA TYR A 161 -14.63 12.49 -11.92
C TYR A 161 -15.09 13.43 -13.02
N VAL A 162 -15.58 14.58 -12.61
CA VAL A 162 -15.84 15.73 -13.45
C VAL A 162 -15.32 16.99 -12.74
N GLU A 163 -14.71 17.88 -13.50
CA GLU A 163 -14.17 19.14 -13.01
C GLU A 163 -14.52 20.26 -13.97
N ILE A 164 -14.81 21.43 -13.41
CA ILE A 164 -14.90 22.69 -14.11
C ILE A 164 -13.91 23.67 -13.49
N ASP A 165 -13.09 24.29 -14.33
CA ASP A 165 -12.16 25.36 -13.99
C ASP A 165 -12.48 26.57 -14.85
N THR A 166 -12.79 27.71 -14.24
CA THR A 166 -13.24 28.87 -14.98
C THR A 166 -12.58 30.17 -14.50
N ASP A 167 -11.97 30.87 -15.43
CA ASP A 167 -11.58 32.27 -15.27
C ASP A 167 -12.81 33.16 -15.55
N LEU A 168 -13.55 33.48 -14.48
CA LEU A 168 -14.70 34.39 -14.61
C LEU A 168 -14.28 35.78 -15.09
N THR A 169 -13.11 36.22 -14.60
CA THR A 169 -12.43 37.46 -15.04
C THR A 169 -10.93 37.21 -14.96
N SER A 170 -10.12 38.09 -15.52
CA SER A 170 -8.65 38.08 -15.39
C SER A 170 -8.15 38.04 -13.93
N ARG A 171 -9.02 38.34 -12.95
CA ARG A 171 -8.71 38.39 -11.51
C ARG A 171 -9.41 37.36 -10.67
N LEU A 172 -10.41 36.66 -11.20
CA LEU A 172 -11.22 35.70 -10.44
C LEU A 172 -11.29 34.36 -11.18
N ASN A 173 -10.67 33.36 -10.60
CA ASN A 173 -10.77 31.95 -11.02
C ASN A 173 -11.57 31.15 -9.98
N LEU A 174 -12.45 30.28 -10.46
CA LEU A 174 -13.21 29.33 -9.66
C LEU A 174 -13.05 27.92 -10.21
N GLN A 175 -12.93 26.95 -9.30
CA GLN A 175 -12.83 25.53 -9.61
C GLN A 175 -13.85 24.74 -8.82
N GLY A 176 -14.55 23.82 -9.47
CA GLY A 176 -15.44 22.84 -8.83
C GLY A 176 -15.17 21.45 -9.38
N ALA A 177 -15.14 20.43 -8.50
CA ALA A 177 -14.94 19.06 -8.89
C ALA A 177 -15.83 18.11 -8.07
N LEU A 178 -16.24 17.02 -8.72
CA LEU A 178 -16.89 15.87 -8.10
C LEU A 178 -16.12 14.61 -8.50
N ARG A 179 -15.91 13.70 -7.54
CA ARG A 179 -15.30 12.39 -7.78
C ARG A 179 -16.10 11.30 -7.07
N TYR A 180 -16.55 10.33 -7.83
CA TYR A 180 -17.18 9.12 -7.34
C TYR A 180 -16.18 7.98 -7.38
N GLU A 181 -16.12 7.17 -6.31
CA GLU A 181 -15.28 6.00 -6.17
C GLU A 181 -16.12 4.81 -5.68
N ASP A 182 -15.86 3.63 -6.22
CA ASP A 182 -16.50 2.37 -5.83
C ASP A 182 -15.43 1.30 -5.59
N TYR A 183 -15.26 0.94 -4.32
CA TYR A 183 -14.31 -0.06 -3.84
C TYR A 183 -15.01 -1.40 -3.62
N SER A 184 -14.42 -2.50 -4.06
CA SER A 184 -14.98 -3.85 -3.91
C SER A 184 -15.13 -4.30 -2.45
N ASP A 185 -14.46 -3.66 -1.50
CA ASP A 185 -14.39 -4.00 -0.08
C ASP A 185 -14.95 -2.93 0.86
N PHE A 186 -15.07 -1.68 0.43
CA PHE A 186 -15.54 -0.55 1.25
C PHE A 186 -16.82 0.12 0.73
N GLY A 187 -17.35 -0.33 -0.41
CA GLY A 187 -18.48 0.33 -1.06
C GLY A 187 -18.09 1.64 -1.74
N SER A 188 -19.06 2.53 -1.92
CA SER A 188 -18.86 3.75 -2.72
C SER A 188 -18.81 5.01 -1.88
N ASP A 189 -18.10 6.01 -2.40
CA ASP A 189 -17.96 7.33 -1.81
C ASP A 189 -18.04 8.43 -2.87
N LEU A 190 -18.57 9.58 -2.49
CA LEU A 190 -18.65 10.77 -3.34
C LEU A 190 -17.94 11.94 -2.68
N ASN A 191 -16.90 12.40 -3.31
CA ASN A 191 -16.09 13.52 -2.87
C ASN A 191 -16.32 14.75 -3.76
N TRP A 192 -16.20 15.92 -3.15
CA TRP A 192 -16.29 17.19 -3.86
C TRP A 192 -15.16 18.14 -3.47
N LYS A 193 -14.85 19.06 -4.34
CA LYS A 193 -13.92 20.17 -4.13
C LYS A 193 -14.50 21.45 -4.71
N LEU A 194 -14.37 22.54 -3.96
CA LEU A 194 -14.55 23.90 -4.41
C LEU A 194 -13.29 24.70 -4.10
N ALA A 195 -12.81 25.47 -5.04
CA ALA A 195 -11.66 26.35 -4.86
C ALA A 195 -11.87 27.67 -5.60
N GLY A 196 -11.23 28.72 -5.10
CA GLY A 196 -11.24 30.02 -5.73
C GLY A 196 -9.93 30.78 -5.54
N ARG A 197 -9.56 31.56 -6.55
CA ARG A 197 -8.44 32.50 -6.53
C ARG A 197 -8.96 33.88 -6.94
N PHE A 198 -8.73 34.86 -6.10
CA PHE A 198 -9.09 36.25 -6.35
C PHE A 198 -7.86 37.16 -6.22
N GLU A 199 -7.62 38.00 -7.18
CA GLU A 199 -6.52 38.96 -7.22
C GLU A 199 -7.08 40.40 -7.16
N PRO A 200 -7.29 40.93 -5.92
CA PRO A 200 -7.88 42.25 -5.74
C PRO A 200 -7.04 43.39 -6.33
N ILE A 201 -5.72 43.24 -6.26
CA ILE A 201 -4.75 44.15 -6.84
C ILE A 201 -3.61 43.34 -7.45
N GLU A 202 -2.94 43.91 -8.46
CA GLU A 202 -1.81 43.25 -9.12
C GLU A 202 -0.74 42.80 -8.12
N GLY A 203 -0.32 41.52 -8.22
CA GLY A 203 0.69 40.92 -7.34
C GLY A 203 0.18 40.42 -6.03
N VAL A 204 -1.11 40.61 -5.66
CA VAL A 204 -1.70 40.05 -4.44
C VAL A 204 -2.85 39.10 -4.76
N ALA A 205 -2.66 37.81 -4.49
CA ALA A 205 -3.68 36.80 -4.72
C ALA A 205 -4.14 36.13 -3.40
N LEU A 206 -5.45 36.13 -3.20
CA LEU A 206 -6.13 35.36 -2.15
C LEU A 206 -6.60 34.02 -2.72
N ARG A 207 -6.41 32.94 -1.99
CA ARG A 207 -6.86 31.60 -2.37
C ARG A 207 -7.59 30.94 -1.23
N ALA A 208 -8.68 30.26 -1.54
CA ALA A 208 -9.42 29.46 -0.59
C ALA A 208 -9.87 28.16 -1.26
N SER A 209 -9.94 27.08 -0.50
CA SER A 209 -10.51 25.81 -0.95
C SER A 209 -11.18 25.05 0.17
N ALA A 210 -12.21 24.28 -0.19
CA ALA A 210 -12.87 23.33 0.69
C ALA A 210 -13.11 22.03 -0.09
N SER A 211 -12.92 20.88 0.55
CA SER A 211 -13.13 19.57 -0.07
C SER A 211 -13.47 18.51 0.96
N THR A 212 -14.16 17.47 0.53
CA THR A 212 -14.22 16.19 1.22
C THR A 212 -13.17 15.26 0.65
N GLY A 213 -12.86 14.17 1.36
CA GLY A 213 -11.96 13.14 0.89
C GLY A 213 -12.15 11.85 1.68
N PHE A 214 -12.05 10.72 0.99
CA PHE A 214 -12.03 9.40 1.56
C PHE A 214 -10.74 8.69 1.14
N ARG A 215 -10.19 7.87 2.02
CA ARG A 215 -9.10 6.97 1.70
C ARG A 215 -9.33 5.63 2.36
N ALA A 216 -9.57 4.60 1.55
CA ALA A 216 -9.64 3.24 2.04
C ALA A 216 -8.30 2.84 2.69
N PRO A 217 -8.31 2.12 3.84
CA PRO A 217 -7.11 1.51 4.38
C PRO A 217 -6.43 0.64 3.33
N SER A 218 -5.09 0.62 3.29
CA SER A 218 -4.38 -0.25 2.33
C SER A 218 -4.65 -1.73 2.63
N LEU A 219 -4.50 -2.60 1.61
CA LEU A 219 -4.62 -4.05 1.80
C LEU A 219 -3.62 -4.55 2.86
N GLN A 220 -2.41 -3.98 2.90
CA GLN A 220 -1.43 -4.29 3.94
C GLN A 220 -1.93 -3.93 5.35
N GLN A 221 -2.58 -2.79 5.54
CA GLN A 221 -3.16 -2.40 6.83
C GLN A 221 -4.27 -3.33 7.28
N GLN A 222 -5.00 -3.93 6.34
CA GLN A 222 -6.11 -4.82 6.62
C GLN A 222 -5.69 -6.27 6.85
N PHE A 223 -4.70 -6.75 6.11
CA PHE A 223 -4.37 -8.17 6.00
C PHE A 223 -2.96 -8.53 6.47
N TYR A 224 -2.18 -7.54 6.95
CA TYR A 224 -0.88 -7.87 7.54
C TYR A 224 -1.07 -8.73 8.78
N ALA A 225 -0.40 -9.87 8.80
CA ALA A 225 -0.37 -10.77 9.94
C ALA A 225 1.04 -11.34 10.10
N ALA A 226 1.52 -11.36 11.32
CA ALA A 226 2.80 -11.95 11.69
C ALA A 226 2.66 -12.51 13.12
N GLN A 227 3.36 -13.59 13.41
CA GLN A 227 3.36 -14.18 14.76
C GLN A 227 4.79 -14.18 15.27
N ALA A 228 4.99 -13.61 16.44
CA ALA A 228 6.29 -13.55 17.08
C ALA A 228 6.22 -14.11 18.49
N THR A 229 7.14 -15.01 18.81
CA THR A 229 7.27 -15.55 20.17
C THR A 229 7.84 -14.51 21.11
N ASN A 230 7.10 -14.18 22.14
CA ASN A 230 7.48 -13.22 23.18
C ASN A 230 7.88 -13.96 24.48
N ASN A 231 8.86 -13.42 25.19
CA ASN A 231 9.24 -13.88 26.50
C ASN A 231 8.61 -12.96 27.56
N VAL A 232 7.64 -13.50 28.32
CA VAL A 232 7.00 -12.78 29.42
C VAL A 232 7.33 -13.52 30.72
N ASN A 233 8.19 -12.95 31.55
CA ASN A 233 8.63 -13.51 32.82
C ASN A 233 9.20 -14.94 32.72
N GLY A 234 9.95 -15.24 31.65
CA GLY A 234 10.52 -16.55 31.39
C GLY A 234 9.58 -17.54 30.71
N ILE A 235 8.33 -17.16 30.42
CA ILE A 235 7.36 -17.98 29.69
C ILE A 235 7.34 -17.45 28.23
N LEU A 236 7.49 -18.38 27.29
CA LEU A 236 7.39 -18.09 25.86
C LEU A 236 5.92 -18.14 25.42
N LEU A 237 5.45 -17.07 24.82
CA LEU A 237 4.07 -16.92 24.33
C LEU A 237 4.10 -16.49 22.86
N ASP A 238 3.18 -17.02 22.06
CA ASP A 238 2.92 -16.64 20.67
C ASP A 238 1.74 -15.69 20.55
#